data_a08e576394c579a34db6dada636a4b16
#
_entry.id   a08e576394c579a34db6dada636a4b16
#
_cell.length_a   1.000
_cell.length_b   1.000
_cell.length_c   1.000
_cell.angle_alpha   90.00
_cell.angle_beta   90.00
_cell.angle_gamma   90.00
#
_symmetry.space_group_name_H-M   'P 1'
#
loop_
_entity.id
_entity.type
_entity.pdbx_description
1 polymer ?
#
loop_
_entity_poly.entity_id
_entity_poly.type
_entity_poly.pdbx_seq_one_letter_code
_entity_poly.pdbx_strand_id
1 'polypeptide(L)'
;MQEEASEKWKSEFADFSAKFEEETEELSLTEEQAEEEARKVLEDLEIQNMQVRTIEKVFWSPTDTRWDFMDPDWEKGQAGYKFYMGMDNAGLVSYSQSGGTFYQDLSEAVYKPSFAPEEIQIVVTEDGIKSFLWKNMSEKGKVIAENTNLLSFEEIAEKLGSHMLAVKVAVDSINGFDGKETSNEWEVKSVQLQSSYVPAYEAPQNSWLVPVWVFELEGCTINHLDGDRKGRPKKETVVLSAVDGGYVSPVQEMDFFN
;
A
#
# COMPACT_ATOMS: atom_id res chain seq x y z
N MET A 1 -27.13 -3.43 -21.24
CA MET A 1 -26.97 -2.52 -20.08
C MET A 1 -25.66 -2.72 -19.32
N GLN A 2 -25.32 -3.91 -18.78
CA GLN A 2 -24.04 -4.10 -18.07
C GLN A 2 -22.81 -4.06 -19.01
N GLU A 3 -22.92 -4.59 -20.20
CA GLU A 3 -21.85 -4.60 -21.20
C GLU A 3 -21.57 -3.18 -21.74
N GLU A 4 -22.62 -2.44 -22.06
CA GLU A 4 -22.53 -1.05 -22.54
C GLU A 4 -21.94 -0.10 -21.46
N ALA A 5 -22.31 -0.30 -20.18
CA ALA A 5 -21.74 0.47 -19.07
C ALA A 5 -20.25 0.14 -18.87
N SER A 6 -19.83 -1.13 -19.09
CA SER A 6 -18.43 -1.55 -19.00
C SER A 6 -17.58 -0.98 -20.13
N GLU A 7 -18.11 -0.94 -21.37
CA GLU A 7 -17.42 -0.37 -22.52
C GLU A 7 -17.28 1.16 -22.40
N LYS A 8 -18.34 1.84 -21.97
CA LYS A 8 -18.30 3.27 -21.71
C LYS A 8 -17.25 3.62 -20.65
N TRP A 9 -17.25 2.92 -19.52
CA TRP A 9 -16.26 3.12 -18.45
C TRP A 9 -14.82 2.90 -18.93
N LYS A 10 -14.56 1.87 -19.73
CA LYS A 10 -13.23 1.63 -20.31
C LYS A 10 -12.77 2.75 -21.23
N SER A 11 -13.69 3.30 -22.04
CA SER A 11 -13.39 4.42 -22.93
C SER A 11 -13.07 5.69 -22.12
N GLU A 12 -13.91 6.02 -21.15
CA GLU A 12 -13.71 7.19 -20.27
C GLU A 12 -12.39 7.09 -19.48
N PHE A 13 -12.07 5.90 -18.98
CA PHE A 13 -10.79 5.66 -18.29
C PHE A 13 -9.58 5.77 -19.22
N ALA A 14 -9.70 5.30 -20.47
CA ALA A 14 -8.62 5.43 -21.45
C ALA A 14 -8.37 6.89 -21.83
N ASP A 15 -9.44 7.66 -22.05
CA ASP A 15 -9.36 9.09 -22.36
C ASP A 15 -8.76 9.88 -21.19
N PHE A 16 -9.19 9.59 -19.96
CA PHE A 16 -8.59 10.15 -18.75
C PHE A 16 -7.10 9.83 -18.65
N SER A 17 -6.72 8.57 -18.83
CA SER A 17 -5.33 8.13 -18.71
C SER A 17 -4.42 8.82 -19.74
N ALA A 18 -4.88 8.93 -20.98
CA ALA A 18 -4.13 9.60 -22.04
C ALA A 18 -3.91 11.10 -21.71
N LYS A 19 -4.96 11.77 -21.22
CA LYS A 19 -4.86 13.18 -20.85
C LYS A 19 -4.01 13.37 -19.59
N PHE A 20 -4.12 12.47 -18.62
CA PHE A 20 -3.27 12.50 -17.44
C PHE A 20 -1.79 12.32 -17.79
N GLU A 21 -1.46 11.40 -18.70
CA GLU A 21 -0.09 11.24 -19.19
C GLU A 21 0.40 12.51 -19.87
N GLU A 22 -0.40 13.12 -20.77
CA GLU A 22 -0.05 14.38 -21.45
C GLU A 22 0.26 15.50 -20.44
N GLU A 23 -0.62 15.70 -19.45
CA GLU A 23 -0.47 16.78 -18.46
C GLU A 23 0.67 16.54 -17.45
N THR A 24 1.09 15.29 -17.27
CA THR A 24 2.14 14.90 -16.31
C THR A 24 3.48 14.51 -16.97
N GLU A 25 3.56 14.50 -18.29
CA GLU A 25 4.77 14.10 -19.03
C GLU A 25 5.90 15.13 -18.84
N GLU A 26 5.60 16.41 -19.02
CA GLU A 26 6.55 17.51 -18.95
C GLU A 26 6.30 18.41 -17.73
N LEU A 27 6.68 17.90 -16.53
CA LEU A 27 6.67 18.72 -15.33
C LEU A 27 7.95 19.60 -15.31
N SER A 28 7.79 20.91 -15.16
CA SER A 28 8.93 21.81 -14.93
C SER A 28 9.47 21.70 -13.51
N LEU A 29 8.59 21.32 -12.56
CA LEU A 29 8.93 20.98 -11.18
C LEU A 29 9.56 19.58 -11.15
N THR A 30 10.79 19.44 -10.65
CA THR A 30 11.38 18.11 -10.46
C THR A 30 10.89 17.46 -9.18
N GLU A 31 11.02 16.13 -9.09
CA GLU A 31 10.64 15.37 -7.90
C GLU A 31 11.44 15.84 -6.67
N GLU A 32 12.75 16.10 -6.83
CA GLU A 32 13.61 16.56 -5.76
C GLU A 32 13.22 17.95 -5.24
N GLN A 33 12.83 18.87 -6.14
CA GLN A 33 12.36 20.20 -5.76
C GLN A 33 11.03 20.11 -5.00
N ALA A 34 10.12 19.26 -5.48
CA ALA A 34 8.85 19.03 -4.84
C ALA A 34 9.01 18.37 -3.45
N GLU A 35 9.95 17.42 -3.31
CA GLU A 35 10.26 16.81 -2.03
C GLU A 35 10.85 17.83 -1.03
N GLU A 36 11.72 18.73 -1.48
CA GLU A 36 12.29 19.79 -0.65
C GLU A 36 11.18 20.71 -0.09
N GLU A 37 10.23 21.13 -0.95
CA GLU A 37 9.07 21.91 -0.51
C GLU A 37 8.17 21.13 0.47
N ALA A 38 7.93 19.85 0.23
CA ALA A 38 7.15 19.01 1.14
C ALA A 38 7.84 18.86 2.51
N ARG A 39 9.16 18.66 2.55
CA ARG A 39 9.94 18.56 3.80
C ARG A 39 9.95 19.87 4.56
N LYS A 40 10.06 21.00 3.89
CA LYS A 40 9.99 22.32 4.51
C LYS A 40 8.67 22.56 5.24
N VAL A 41 7.55 22.08 4.69
CA VAL A 41 6.26 22.16 5.40
C VAL A 41 6.30 21.37 6.70
N LEU A 42 6.91 20.18 6.73
CA LEU A 42 7.06 19.42 7.96
C LEU A 42 7.93 20.16 8.99
N GLU A 43 9.02 20.79 8.54
CA GLU A 43 9.90 21.60 9.41
C GLU A 43 9.14 22.80 9.97
N ASP A 44 8.41 23.55 9.15
CA ASP A 44 7.62 24.72 9.56
C ASP A 44 6.50 24.36 10.55
N LEU A 45 5.96 23.14 10.45
CA LEU A 45 4.95 22.59 11.36
C LEU A 45 5.56 21.85 12.57
N GLU A 46 6.89 21.83 12.69
CA GLU A 46 7.63 21.09 13.74
C GLU A 46 7.30 19.58 13.79
N ILE A 47 6.89 19.00 12.64
CA ILE A 47 6.59 17.58 12.52
C ILE A 47 7.89 16.80 12.34
N GLN A 48 8.15 15.90 13.27
CA GLN A 48 9.36 15.07 13.30
C GLN A 48 9.04 13.60 13.02
N ASN A 49 10.08 12.83 12.68
CA ASN A 49 10.01 11.38 12.51
C ASN A 49 9.05 10.93 11.39
N MET A 50 8.91 11.71 10.32
CA MET A 50 8.20 11.31 9.12
C MET A 50 9.17 11.19 7.95
N GLN A 51 9.04 10.12 7.17
CA GLN A 51 9.82 9.88 5.96
C GLN A 51 8.91 9.65 4.76
N VAL A 52 9.41 10.03 3.58
CA VAL A 52 8.74 9.72 2.31
C VAL A 52 8.72 8.20 2.12
N ARG A 53 7.53 7.65 1.93
CA ARG A 53 7.29 6.25 1.62
C ARG A 53 7.09 6.03 0.13
N THR A 54 6.27 6.88 -0.49
CA THR A 54 5.90 6.78 -1.91
C THR A 54 5.71 8.17 -2.48
N ILE A 55 6.10 8.33 -3.74
CA ILE A 55 5.88 9.55 -4.52
C ILE A 55 5.11 9.14 -5.76
N GLU A 56 4.07 9.90 -6.07
CA GLU A 56 3.24 9.67 -7.25
C GLU A 56 3.09 10.98 -8.02
N LYS A 57 3.15 10.93 -9.35
CA LYS A 57 2.68 12.04 -10.19
C LYS A 57 1.18 12.13 -10.07
N VAL A 58 0.67 13.34 -9.92
CA VAL A 58 -0.77 13.60 -9.78
C VAL A 58 -1.17 14.82 -10.61
N PHE A 59 -2.44 14.85 -10.99
CA PHE A 59 -3.08 16.06 -11.47
C PHE A 59 -4.04 16.54 -10.37
N TRP A 60 -3.68 17.64 -9.73
CA TRP A 60 -4.52 18.24 -8.69
C TRP A 60 -5.56 19.17 -9.30
N SER A 61 -6.81 19.04 -8.90
CA SER A 61 -7.91 19.91 -9.30
C SER A 61 -8.61 20.50 -8.08
N PRO A 62 -8.94 21.80 -8.08
CA PRO A 62 -9.64 22.43 -6.96
C PRO A 62 -11.09 21.96 -6.80
N THR A 63 -11.63 21.30 -7.83
CA THR A 63 -13.01 20.77 -7.85
C THR A 63 -13.07 19.29 -7.64
N ASP A 64 -11.92 18.66 -7.35
CA ASP A 64 -11.84 17.22 -7.12
C ASP A 64 -12.71 16.82 -5.94
N THR A 65 -13.91 16.33 -6.26
CA THR A 65 -14.77 15.65 -5.31
C THR A 65 -14.47 14.17 -5.39
N ARG A 66 -14.55 13.44 -4.27
CA ARG A 66 -14.24 12.01 -4.18
C ARG A 66 -14.94 11.12 -5.21
N TRP A 67 -15.91 11.64 -5.93
CA TRP A 67 -16.75 10.92 -6.88
C TRP A 67 -16.42 11.21 -8.35
N ASP A 68 -15.72 12.32 -8.62
CA ASP A 68 -15.43 12.80 -9.98
C ASP A 68 -13.93 12.78 -10.31
N PHE A 69 -13.19 11.80 -9.76
CA PHE A 69 -11.73 11.71 -9.95
C PHE A 69 -11.31 11.49 -11.44
N MET A 70 -12.23 11.06 -12.30
CA MET A 70 -11.99 10.91 -13.73
C MET A 70 -12.43 12.13 -14.56
N ASP A 71 -13.00 13.15 -13.93
CA ASP A 71 -13.40 14.40 -14.59
C ASP A 71 -12.89 15.61 -13.80
N PRO A 72 -11.57 15.75 -13.65
CA PRO A 72 -11.00 16.93 -13.00
C PRO A 72 -11.17 18.17 -13.87
N ASP A 73 -11.17 19.34 -13.25
CA ASP A 73 -11.15 20.62 -13.98
C ASP A 73 -9.74 20.82 -14.57
N TRP A 74 -9.54 20.32 -15.79
CA TRP A 74 -8.25 20.38 -16.49
C TRP A 74 -7.78 21.82 -16.77
N GLU A 75 -8.68 22.80 -16.82
CA GLU A 75 -8.32 24.21 -17.05
C GLU A 75 -7.76 24.89 -15.79
N LYS A 76 -8.21 24.46 -14.61
CA LYS A 76 -7.83 25.04 -13.32
C LYS A 76 -6.93 24.13 -12.49
N GLY A 77 -6.80 22.89 -12.90
CA GLY A 77 -5.93 21.95 -12.25
C GLY A 77 -4.46 22.15 -12.60
N GLN A 78 -3.61 21.42 -11.93
CA GLN A 78 -2.16 21.47 -12.12
C GLN A 78 -1.55 20.12 -11.88
N ALA A 79 -0.63 19.72 -12.73
CA ALA A 79 0.18 18.55 -12.52
C ALA A 79 1.25 18.78 -11.43
N GLY A 80 1.64 17.75 -10.73
CA GLY A 80 2.62 17.82 -9.67
C GLY A 80 2.92 16.45 -9.06
N TYR A 81 3.37 16.48 -7.81
CA TYR A 81 3.73 15.29 -7.07
C TYR A 81 2.91 15.17 -5.78
N LYS A 82 2.50 13.96 -5.48
CA LYS A 82 1.89 13.60 -4.19
C LYS A 82 2.84 12.73 -3.40
N PHE A 83 3.16 13.21 -2.22
CA PHE A 83 4.02 12.52 -1.27
C PHE A 83 3.15 11.82 -0.24
N TYR A 84 3.42 10.54 -0.04
CA TYR A 84 2.89 9.76 1.07
C TYR A 84 4.03 9.55 2.07
N MET A 85 3.85 10.04 3.28
CA MET A 85 4.86 9.96 4.32
C MET A 85 4.36 9.09 5.45
N GLY A 86 5.23 8.26 5.98
CA GLY A 86 4.98 7.40 7.12
C GLY A 86 5.95 7.66 8.26
N MET A 87 5.62 7.15 9.44
CA MET A 87 6.48 7.31 10.62
C MET A 87 7.82 6.62 10.42
N ASP A 88 8.90 7.30 10.78
CA ASP A 88 10.24 6.74 10.83
C ASP A 88 10.46 5.94 12.11
N ASN A 89 10.88 4.69 11.95
CA ASN A 89 11.31 3.83 13.02
C ASN A 89 12.77 3.40 12.79
N ALA A 90 13.70 4.19 13.28
CA ALA A 90 15.14 3.94 13.15
C ALA A 90 15.60 3.73 11.68
N GLY A 91 15.10 4.54 10.77
CA GLY A 91 15.41 4.46 9.34
C GLY A 91 14.48 3.56 8.54
N LEU A 92 13.49 2.93 9.18
CA LEU A 92 12.47 2.12 8.52
C LEU A 92 11.14 2.89 8.48
N VAL A 93 10.72 3.30 7.31
CA VAL A 93 9.41 3.97 7.14
C VAL A 93 8.26 3.02 7.42
N SER A 94 7.18 3.51 8.02
CA SER A 94 6.01 2.68 8.29
C SER A 94 5.28 2.31 7.02
N TYR A 95 4.99 1.01 6.87
CA TYR A 95 4.19 0.47 5.79
C TYR A 95 2.72 0.89 5.96
N SER A 96 2.11 1.27 4.85
CA SER A 96 0.67 1.44 4.72
C SER A 96 0.28 1.09 3.29
N GLN A 97 -0.78 0.35 3.13
CA GLN A 97 -1.31 0.08 1.82
C GLN A 97 -2.08 1.32 1.33
N SER A 98 -1.54 2.01 0.31
CA SER A 98 -2.24 3.09 -0.36
C SER A 98 -3.25 2.51 -1.35
N GLY A 99 -4.48 3.05 -1.37
CA GLY A 99 -5.48 2.70 -2.36
C GLY A 99 -6.17 1.36 -2.13
N GLY A 100 -6.73 1.16 -0.95
CA GLY A 100 -7.33 -0.10 -0.57
C GLY A 100 -8.50 -0.55 -1.44
N THR A 101 -8.28 -1.55 -2.27
CA THR A 101 -9.32 -2.50 -2.58
C THR A 101 -9.60 -3.29 -1.30
N PHE A 102 -10.84 -3.23 -0.83
CA PHE A 102 -11.31 -4.00 0.30
C PHE A 102 -11.26 -5.49 -0.02
N TYR A 103 -10.12 -6.12 0.24
CA TYR A 103 -10.10 -7.56 0.38
C TYR A 103 -10.31 -7.83 1.86
N GLN A 104 -11.41 -8.46 2.16
CA GLN A 104 -11.57 -9.10 3.45
C GLN A 104 -10.40 -10.07 3.59
N ASP A 105 -9.48 -9.78 4.50
CA ASP A 105 -8.37 -10.69 4.77
C ASP A 105 -8.96 -11.99 5.33
N LEU A 106 -9.07 -12.98 4.46
CA LEU A 106 -9.55 -14.32 4.82
C LEU A 106 -8.44 -15.15 5.46
N SER A 107 -7.20 -14.64 5.51
CA SER A 107 -6.07 -15.31 6.14
C SER A 107 -6.11 -15.14 7.66
N GLU A 108 -5.65 -16.15 8.39
CA GLU A 108 -5.38 -16.05 9.82
C GLU A 108 -4.07 -15.28 10.02
N ALA A 109 -4.10 -13.94 9.89
CA ALA A 109 -2.97 -13.11 10.19
C ALA A 109 -2.56 -13.27 11.65
N VAL A 110 -1.29 -13.51 11.90
CA VAL A 110 -0.75 -13.56 13.27
C VAL A 110 -0.85 -12.18 13.91
N TYR A 111 -0.61 -11.14 13.12
CA TYR A 111 -0.67 -9.77 13.56
C TYR A 111 -1.66 -8.96 12.71
N LYS A 112 -2.65 -8.36 13.35
CA LYS A 112 -3.54 -7.39 12.71
C LYS A 112 -3.28 -6.03 13.35
N PRO A 113 -3.07 -4.97 12.54
CA PRO A 113 -2.91 -3.62 13.09
C PRO A 113 -4.12 -3.22 13.94
N SER A 114 -3.87 -2.61 15.09
CA SER A 114 -4.94 -2.14 15.99
C SER A 114 -5.63 -0.87 15.48
N PHE A 115 -4.94 -0.12 14.64
CA PHE A 115 -5.42 1.13 14.05
C PHE A 115 -4.69 1.43 12.73
N ALA A 116 -5.28 2.35 11.97
CA ALA A 116 -4.68 2.78 10.70
C ALA A 116 -3.32 3.46 10.92
N PRO A 117 -2.28 3.16 10.11
CA PRO A 117 -0.99 3.84 10.20
C PRO A 117 -1.14 5.34 10.11
N GLU A 118 -0.31 6.04 10.88
CA GLU A 118 -0.13 7.46 10.70
C GLU A 118 0.43 7.76 9.33
N GLU A 119 -0.19 8.70 8.63
CA GLU A 119 0.17 9.07 7.28
C GLU A 119 -0.01 10.56 7.05
N ILE A 120 0.99 11.19 6.45
CA ILE A 120 0.87 12.53 5.90
C ILE A 120 0.86 12.42 4.37
N GLN A 121 -0.08 13.12 3.74
CA GLN A 121 -0.16 13.29 2.31
C GLN A 121 0.03 14.76 1.96
N ILE A 122 0.97 15.07 1.07
CA ILE A 122 1.25 16.43 0.60
C ILE A 122 1.20 16.42 -0.92
N VAL A 123 0.46 17.35 -1.50
CA VAL A 123 0.46 17.60 -2.94
C VAL A 123 1.22 18.90 -3.21
N VAL A 124 2.24 18.80 -4.05
CA VAL A 124 3.10 19.91 -4.47
C VAL A 124 2.99 20.08 -5.98
N THR A 125 2.74 21.29 -6.43
CA THR A 125 2.73 21.70 -7.84
C THR A 125 3.73 22.85 -8.04
N GLU A 126 3.85 23.36 -9.26
CA GLU A 126 4.70 24.54 -9.55
C GLU A 126 4.33 25.78 -8.71
N ASP A 127 3.05 25.92 -8.36
CA ASP A 127 2.57 27.02 -7.51
C ASP A 127 2.71 26.74 -5.99
N GLY A 128 3.40 25.69 -5.61
CA GLY A 128 3.62 25.27 -4.23
C GLY A 128 2.62 24.24 -3.70
N ILE A 129 2.40 24.23 -2.39
CA ILE A 129 1.56 23.25 -1.70
C ILE A 129 0.07 23.46 -2.02
N LYS A 130 -0.57 22.45 -2.54
CA LYS A 130 -2.02 22.44 -2.86
C LYS A 130 -2.85 21.70 -1.82
N SER A 131 -2.29 20.69 -1.21
CA SER A 131 -3.00 19.88 -0.21
C SER A 131 -2.04 19.39 0.86
N PHE A 132 -2.48 19.42 2.09
CA PHE A 132 -1.83 18.81 3.25
C PHE A 132 -2.88 18.04 4.05
N LEU A 133 -2.68 16.77 4.21
CA LEU A 133 -3.60 15.89 4.94
C LEU A 133 -2.81 15.02 5.91
N TRP A 134 -3.10 15.15 7.21
CA TRP A 134 -2.51 14.33 8.26
C TRP A 134 -3.57 13.41 8.85
N LYS A 135 -3.37 12.13 8.69
CA LYS A 135 -4.30 11.09 9.15
C LYS A 135 -3.72 10.32 10.32
N ASN A 136 -4.60 9.87 11.21
CA ASN A 136 -4.30 8.90 12.25
C ASN A 136 -3.10 9.32 13.12
N MET A 137 -3.04 10.59 13.50
CA MET A 137 -1.99 11.12 14.38
C MET A 137 -1.79 10.25 15.60
N SER A 138 -0.55 9.86 15.86
CA SER A 138 -0.19 9.00 16.97
C SER A 138 0.94 9.61 17.80
N GLU A 139 0.99 9.27 19.07
CA GLU A 139 2.07 9.68 19.95
C GLU A 139 3.13 8.57 20.00
N LYS A 140 4.39 8.93 19.71
CA LYS A 140 5.49 7.98 19.78
C LYS A 140 5.78 7.64 21.25
N GLY A 141 5.53 6.40 21.59
CA GLY A 141 5.84 5.85 22.91
C GLY A 141 7.33 5.59 23.13
N LYS A 142 7.63 4.76 24.12
CA LYS A 142 9.00 4.37 24.44
C LYS A 142 9.52 3.27 23.49
N VAL A 143 10.82 3.24 23.29
CA VAL A 143 11.50 2.07 22.68
C VAL A 143 11.37 0.89 23.62
N ILE A 144 10.84 -0.23 23.13
CA ILE A 144 10.63 -1.48 23.90
C ILE A 144 11.76 -2.49 23.70
N ALA A 145 12.42 -2.45 22.56
CA ALA A 145 13.60 -3.28 22.31
C ALA A 145 14.58 -2.54 21.39
N GLU A 146 15.83 -2.55 21.73
CA GLU A 146 16.93 -2.05 20.90
C GLU A 146 17.71 -3.24 20.33
N ASN A 147 18.29 -3.05 19.14
CA ASN A 147 19.13 -4.07 18.48
C ASN A 147 18.44 -5.44 18.35
N THR A 148 17.16 -5.45 17.97
CA THR A 148 16.41 -6.69 17.74
C THR A 148 17.07 -7.48 16.61
N ASN A 149 17.35 -8.76 16.85
CA ASN A 149 17.83 -9.65 15.79
C ASN A 149 16.72 -9.90 14.78
N LEU A 150 17.02 -9.62 13.52
CA LEU A 150 16.11 -9.90 12.42
C LEU A 150 16.44 -11.27 11.83
N LEU A 151 15.41 -11.94 11.32
CA LEU A 151 15.59 -13.14 10.50
C LEU A 151 16.39 -12.78 9.24
N SER A 152 17.25 -13.69 8.83
CA SER A 152 17.97 -13.58 7.56
C SER A 152 16.98 -13.58 6.38
N PHE A 153 17.44 -13.08 5.22
CA PHE A 153 16.62 -13.11 4.02
C PHE A 153 16.24 -14.54 3.61
N GLU A 154 17.13 -15.51 3.82
CA GLU A 154 16.86 -16.93 3.53
C GLU A 154 15.72 -17.48 4.41
N GLU A 155 15.77 -17.21 5.72
CA GLU A 155 14.72 -17.63 6.65
C GLU A 155 13.37 -16.99 6.32
N ILE A 156 13.35 -15.69 5.98
CA ILE A 156 12.11 -15.00 5.64
C ILE A 156 11.54 -15.46 4.28
N ALA A 157 12.39 -15.82 3.31
CA ALA A 157 11.96 -16.38 2.04
C ALA A 157 11.29 -17.76 2.22
N GLU A 158 11.79 -18.60 3.13
CA GLU A 158 11.14 -19.85 3.50
C GLU A 158 9.76 -19.62 4.15
N LYS A 159 9.66 -18.59 5.01
CA LYS A 159 8.38 -18.18 5.62
C LYS A 159 7.39 -17.70 4.58
N LEU A 160 7.84 -16.90 3.60
CA LEU A 160 7.01 -16.48 2.47
C LEU A 160 6.46 -17.69 1.70
N GLY A 161 7.31 -18.63 1.33
CA GLY A 161 6.89 -19.86 0.64
C GLY A 161 5.84 -20.64 1.44
N SER A 162 6.03 -20.77 2.74
CA SER A 162 5.09 -21.45 3.64
C SER A 162 3.74 -20.71 3.73
N HIS A 163 3.77 -19.38 3.82
CA HIS A 163 2.56 -18.56 3.82
C HIS A 163 1.78 -18.71 2.51
N MET A 164 2.45 -18.57 1.36
CA MET A 164 1.82 -18.69 0.05
C MET A 164 1.20 -20.09 -0.18
N LEU A 165 1.83 -21.13 0.36
CA LEU A 165 1.28 -22.48 0.32
C LEU A 165 0.01 -22.59 1.19
N ALA A 166 0.02 -22.03 2.40
CA ALA A 166 -1.14 -22.03 3.30
C ALA A 166 -2.34 -21.30 2.68
N VAL A 167 -2.09 -20.12 2.09
CA VAL A 167 -3.12 -19.35 1.37
C VAL A 167 -3.71 -20.15 0.21
N LYS A 168 -2.85 -20.83 -0.58
CA LYS A 168 -3.33 -21.69 -1.67
C LYS A 168 -4.24 -22.80 -1.15
N VAL A 169 -3.83 -23.52 -0.11
CA VAL A 169 -4.62 -24.62 0.46
C VAL A 169 -5.97 -24.13 0.98
N ALA A 170 -6.00 -22.96 1.63
CA ALA A 170 -7.23 -22.35 2.11
C ALA A 170 -8.18 -21.99 0.94
N VAL A 171 -7.65 -21.36 -0.11
CA VAL A 171 -8.43 -20.98 -1.30
C VAL A 171 -8.97 -22.21 -2.03
N ASP A 172 -8.15 -23.23 -2.22
CA ASP A 172 -8.58 -24.50 -2.85
C ASP A 172 -9.70 -25.16 -2.04
N SER A 173 -9.57 -25.19 -0.72
CA SER A 173 -10.59 -25.75 0.18
C SER A 173 -11.94 -25.00 0.08
N ILE A 174 -11.89 -23.66 0.03
CA ILE A 174 -13.12 -22.83 -0.12
C ILE A 174 -13.79 -23.11 -1.46
N ASN A 175 -13.00 -23.30 -2.52
CA ASN A 175 -13.52 -23.55 -3.88
C ASN A 175 -13.83 -25.03 -4.16
N GLY A 176 -13.58 -25.92 -3.20
CA GLY A 176 -13.84 -27.36 -3.35
C GLY A 176 -12.84 -28.09 -4.25
N PHE A 177 -11.65 -27.54 -4.46
CA PHE A 177 -10.56 -28.20 -5.17
C PHE A 177 -9.76 -29.14 -4.26
N ASP A 178 -9.23 -30.23 -4.82
CA ASP A 178 -8.44 -31.21 -4.05
C ASP A 178 -6.94 -30.83 -3.91
N GLY A 179 -6.57 -29.64 -4.35
CA GLY A 179 -5.19 -29.11 -4.27
C GLY A 179 -4.27 -29.57 -5.39
N LYS A 180 -4.69 -30.54 -6.23
CA LYS A 180 -3.95 -31.01 -7.44
C LYS A 180 -4.50 -30.39 -8.70
N GLU A 181 -5.70 -29.85 -8.63
CA GLU A 181 -6.43 -29.30 -9.76
C GLU A 181 -5.96 -27.89 -10.11
N THR A 182 -5.25 -27.24 -9.18
CA THR A 182 -4.71 -25.90 -9.39
C THR A 182 -3.26 -25.80 -8.90
N SER A 183 -2.51 -24.89 -9.50
CA SER A 183 -1.22 -24.41 -8.98
C SER A 183 -1.15 -22.89 -9.08
N ASN A 184 -0.29 -22.28 -8.27
CA ASN A 184 -0.02 -20.85 -8.34
C ASN A 184 1.42 -20.63 -8.78
N GLU A 185 1.60 -19.72 -9.72
CA GLU A 185 2.90 -19.18 -10.09
C GLU A 185 2.97 -17.75 -9.57
N TRP A 186 3.98 -17.44 -8.75
CA TRP A 186 4.24 -16.12 -8.21
C TRP A 186 5.67 -15.70 -8.50
N GLU A 187 5.82 -14.45 -8.91
CA GLU A 187 7.10 -13.78 -9.08
C GLU A 187 7.20 -12.65 -8.06
N VAL A 188 8.31 -12.59 -7.34
CA VAL A 188 8.61 -11.47 -6.43
C VAL A 188 9.08 -10.29 -7.27
N LYS A 189 8.33 -9.19 -7.27
CA LYS A 189 8.65 -7.97 -8.02
C LYS A 189 9.49 -7.01 -7.20
N SER A 190 9.16 -6.87 -5.92
CA SER A 190 9.95 -6.05 -5.01
C SER A 190 10.02 -6.67 -3.61
N VAL A 191 11.07 -6.35 -2.88
CA VAL A 191 11.25 -6.71 -1.47
C VAL A 191 11.80 -5.49 -0.74
N GLN A 192 11.13 -5.08 0.33
CA GLN A 192 11.53 -3.92 1.11
C GLN A 192 11.51 -4.25 2.60
N LEU A 193 12.51 -3.76 3.34
CA LEU A 193 12.50 -3.76 4.80
C LEU A 193 11.87 -2.43 5.27
N GLN A 194 10.75 -2.53 5.95
CA GLN A 194 9.98 -1.40 6.45
C GLN A 194 9.62 -1.61 7.92
N SER A 195 8.76 -0.78 8.49
CA SER A 195 8.15 -1.05 9.78
C SER A 195 6.63 -1.16 9.62
N SER A 196 5.95 -1.87 10.54
CA SER A 196 4.49 -1.97 10.57
C SER A 196 3.96 -1.96 11.98
N TYR A 197 2.72 -1.50 12.12
CA TYR A 197 2.01 -1.51 13.39
C TYR A 197 1.49 -2.91 13.68
N VAL A 198 1.82 -3.44 14.85
CA VAL A 198 1.26 -4.69 15.36
C VAL A 198 0.59 -4.47 16.71
N PRO A 199 -0.42 -5.28 17.08
CA PRO A 199 -1.15 -5.07 18.34
C PRO A 199 -0.22 -5.17 19.56
N ALA A 200 -0.39 -4.24 20.50
CA ALA A 200 0.15 -4.37 21.86
C ALA A 200 -0.91 -5.07 22.72
N TYR A 201 -0.87 -6.40 22.83
CA TYR A 201 -1.90 -7.20 23.48
C TYR A 201 -2.22 -6.79 24.91
N GLU A 202 -1.24 -6.26 25.65
CA GLU A 202 -1.44 -5.78 27.02
C GLU A 202 -2.08 -4.39 27.11
N ALA A 203 -2.11 -3.65 26.00
CA ALA A 203 -2.65 -2.30 25.89
C ALA A 203 -3.31 -2.09 24.52
N PRO A 204 -4.58 -2.49 24.35
CA PRO A 204 -5.26 -2.51 23.04
C PRO A 204 -5.29 -1.16 22.30
N GLN A 205 -5.20 -0.04 23.04
CA GLN A 205 -5.12 1.32 22.47
C GLN A 205 -3.73 1.65 21.92
N ASN A 206 -2.74 0.80 22.14
CA ASN A 206 -1.38 0.99 21.66
C ASN A 206 -1.04 -0.04 20.58
N SER A 207 -0.09 0.33 19.74
CA SER A 207 0.56 -0.59 18.81
C SER A 207 2.08 -0.52 19.00
N TRP A 208 2.72 -1.62 18.68
CA TRP A 208 4.17 -1.63 18.52
C TRP A 208 4.49 -1.40 17.05
N LEU A 209 5.49 -0.57 16.79
CA LEU A 209 6.04 -0.38 15.47
C LEU A 209 7.25 -1.32 15.34
N VAL A 210 7.12 -2.34 14.53
CA VAL A 210 8.10 -3.43 14.40
C VAL A 210 8.66 -3.52 12.98
N PRO A 211 9.91 -3.97 12.78
CA PRO A 211 10.45 -4.19 11.45
C PRO A 211 9.72 -5.33 10.74
N VAL A 212 9.42 -5.13 9.45
CA VAL A 212 8.74 -6.09 8.59
C VAL A 212 9.41 -6.18 7.22
N TRP A 213 9.31 -7.34 6.59
CA TRP A 213 9.59 -7.52 5.17
C TRP A 213 8.30 -7.40 4.37
N VAL A 214 8.28 -6.50 3.41
CA VAL A 214 7.18 -6.29 2.48
C VAL A 214 7.56 -6.86 1.13
N PHE A 215 6.77 -7.82 0.65
CA PHE A 215 6.94 -8.47 -0.64
C PHE A 215 5.81 -8.07 -1.56
N GLU A 216 6.14 -7.53 -2.73
CA GLU A 216 5.17 -7.36 -3.80
C GLU A 216 5.31 -8.51 -4.79
N LEU A 217 4.21 -9.18 -5.01
CA LEU A 217 4.13 -10.38 -5.84
C LEU A 217 3.22 -10.11 -7.04
N GLU A 218 3.59 -10.69 -8.17
CA GLU A 218 2.72 -10.78 -9.34
C GLU A 218 2.65 -12.24 -9.80
N GLY A 219 1.44 -12.74 -10.04
CA GLY A 219 1.27 -14.13 -10.38
C GLY A 219 -0.09 -14.48 -10.90
N CYS A 220 -0.32 -15.75 -11.12
CA CYS A 220 -1.61 -16.28 -11.56
C CYS A 220 -1.85 -17.67 -11.01
N THR A 221 -3.12 -18.07 -10.97
CA THR A 221 -3.54 -19.45 -10.73
C THR A 221 -3.62 -20.19 -12.06
N ILE A 222 -3.09 -21.41 -12.12
CA ILE A 222 -3.18 -22.32 -13.25
C ILE A 222 -4.21 -23.39 -12.90
N ASN A 223 -5.18 -23.59 -13.78
CA ASN A 223 -6.19 -24.65 -13.65
C ASN A 223 -5.78 -25.84 -14.52
N HIS A 224 -5.46 -26.98 -13.88
CA HIS A 224 -5.03 -28.21 -14.56
C HIS A 224 -6.18 -29.04 -15.12
N LEU A 225 -7.41 -28.84 -14.62
CA LEU A 225 -8.61 -29.50 -15.17
C LEU A 225 -8.98 -29.00 -16.56
N ASP A 226 -8.55 -27.78 -16.88
CA ASP A 226 -8.88 -27.11 -18.15
C ASP A 226 -7.61 -26.91 -19.01
N GLY A 227 -6.75 -27.93 -19.08
CA GLY A 227 -5.57 -27.95 -19.93
C GLY A 227 -4.52 -26.90 -19.58
N ASP A 228 -4.20 -26.73 -18.31
CA ASP A 228 -3.22 -25.76 -17.79
C ASP A 228 -3.57 -24.30 -18.13
N ARG A 229 -4.85 -23.99 -18.11
CA ARG A 229 -5.32 -22.64 -18.39
C ARG A 229 -4.85 -21.67 -17.29
N LYS A 230 -4.07 -20.66 -17.70
CA LYS A 230 -3.64 -19.56 -16.82
C LYS A 230 -4.81 -18.60 -16.54
N GLY A 231 -5.01 -18.32 -15.27
CA GLY A 231 -5.92 -17.26 -14.80
C GLY A 231 -5.43 -15.86 -15.14
N ARG A 232 -6.20 -14.86 -14.78
CA ARG A 232 -5.77 -13.46 -14.92
C ARG A 232 -4.60 -13.18 -13.97
N PRO A 233 -3.63 -12.35 -14.40
CA PRO A 233 -2.58 -11.86 -13.50
C PRO A 233 -3.19 -11.18 -12.27
N LYS A 234 -2.59 -11.44 -11.12
CA LYS A 234 -2.94 -10.85 -9.82
C LYS A 234 -1.70 -10.22 -9.22
N LYS A 235 -1.90 -9.12 -8.52
CA LYS A 235 -0.88 -8.53 -7.66
C LYS A 235 -1.26 -8.81 -6.22
N GLU A 236 -0.26 -9.13 -5.41
CA GLU A 236 -0.46 -9.41 -3.99
C GLU A 236 0.69 -8.81 -3.18
N THR A 237 0.37 -8.27 -2.03
CA THR A 237 1.37 -7.79 -1.08
C THR A 237 1.35 -8.69 0.15
N VAL A 238 2.51 -9.27 0.47
CA VAL A 238 2.69 -10.08 1.68
C VAL A 238 3.62 -9.34 2.63
N VAL A 239 3.20 -9.16 3.87
CA VAL A 239 3.97 -8.51 4.92
C VAL A 239 4.28 -9.54 6.00
N LEU A 240 5.56 -9.74 6.27
CA LEU A 240 6.03 -10.67 7.30
C LEU A 240 6.85 -9.93 8.35
N SER A 241 6.60 -10.21 9.62
CA SER A 241 7.45 -9.73 10.71
C SER A 241 8.90 -10.15 10.49
N ALA A 242 9.80 -9.18 10.48
CA ALA A 242 11.22 -9.47 10.30
C ALA A 242 11.85 -10.14 11.53
N VAL A 243 11.14 -10.20 12.65
CA VAL A 243 11.62 -10.76 13.92
C VAL A 243 11.34 -12.27 14.00
N ASP A 244 10.15 -12.71 13.61
CA ASP A 244 9.70 -14.08 13.78
C ASP A 244 9.07 -14.71 12.52
N GLY A 245 8.87 -13.91 11.47
CA GLY A 245 8.25 -14.33 10.21
C GLY A 245 6.74 -14.50 10.29
N GLY A 246 6.09 -14.00 11.34
CA GLY A 246 4.64 -14.00 11.47
C GLY A 246 4.00 -13.11 10.39
N TYR A 247 2.90 -13.57 9.81
CA TYR A 247 2.16 -12.78 8.81
C TYR A 247 1.50 -11.57 9.48
N VAL A 248 1.75 -10.40 8.93
CA VAL A 248 1.13 -9.13 9.31
C VAL A 248 0.07 -8.81 8.27
N SER A 249 -1.18 -8.63 8.68
CA SER A 249 -2.23 -8.24 7.73
C SER A 249 -1.90 -6.89 7.11
N PRO A 250 -1.82 -6.78 5.78
CA PRO A 250 -1.67 -5.50 5.12
C PRO A 250 -2.96 -4.68 5.13
N VAL A 251 -4.09 -5.34 5.39
CA VAL A 251 -5.43 -4.75 5.37
C VAL A 251 -5.83 -4.37 6.79
N GLN A 252 -6.24 -3.12 6.96
CA GLN A 252 -6.84 -2.66 8.19
C GLN A 252 -8.35 -2.87 8.12
N GLU A 253 -8.92 -3.43 9.17
CA GLU A 253 -10.36 -3.36 9.36
C GLU A 253 -10.72 -1.88 9.57
N MET A 254 -11.32 -1.26 8.57
CA MET A 254 -12.00 0.01 8.82
C MET A 254 -13.26 -0.34 9.58
N ASP A 255 -13.33 0.08 10.86
CA ASP A 255 -14.59 0.10 11.60
C ASP A 255 -15.58 1.01 10.85
N PHE A 256 -16.50 0.39 10.13
CA PHE A 256 -17.61 1.10 9.46
C PHE A 256 -18.66 1.61 10.45
N PHE A 257 -18.42 1.49 11.75
CA PHE A 257 -19.36 1.83 12.81
C PHE A 257 -18.77 2.85 13.79
N ASN A 258 -18.43 4.03 13.30
CA ASN A 258 -18.36 5.25 14.13
C ASN A 258 -18.81 6.46 13.32
#